data_7e9ec1c4d256dfb51ed36af32f0b1270
#
_entry.id   7e9ec1c4d256dfb51ed36af32f0b1270
#
_cell.length_a   1.000
_cell.length_b   1.000
_cell.length_c   1.000
_cell.angle_alpha   90.00
_cell.angle_beta   90.00
_cell.angle_gamma   90.00
#
_symmetry.space_group_name_H-M   'P 1'
#
loop_
_entity.id
_entity.type
_entity.pdbx_description
1 polymer ?
#
loop_
_entity_poly.entity_id
_entity_poly.type
_entity_poly.pdbx_seq_one_letter_code
_entity_poly.pdbx_strand_id
1 'polypeptide(L)'
;MDILRSFISGALLHFPKISGQMSHSYTYDPLYRLTSATGAYKGMDNKSASYTLSMGYDNMHRITSKKQHLSQTGVQFDKNGVLNHRLLSKYEGSSDNFSALKTLSESSTNYLFNVSDKDINGKAFFEKGTNRDYPNNYLYGITNLPNAENDPSPDENVYIFTASFLDERTQAKNTAHEGYGHAYFYELSKKDPSINPNHTLGKIGIQKEYDSELKMEIEFPVFGKTNTRLERQISTVEQQVLKNYDEKNN
;
A
#
# COMPACT_ATOMS: atom_id res chain seq x y z
N MET A 1 -35.92 -26.46 14.73
CA MET A 1 -36.75 -25.49 14.00
C MET A 1 -35.83 -24.53 13.32
N ASP A 2 -35.40 -24.96 12.11
CA ASP A 2 -34.38 -24.34 11.28
C ASP A 2 -35.00 -23.37 10.30
N ILE A 3 -35.00 -22.09 10.60
CA ILE A 3 -35.25 -21.06 9.55
C ILE A 3 -34.46 -19.81 9.93
N LEU A 4 -33.17 -19.80 9.59
CA LEU A 4 -32.40 -18.55 9.46
C LEU A 4 -31.09 -18.83 8.70
N ARG A 5 -31.20 -19.61 7.64
CA ARG A 5 -30.16 -19.72 6.60
C ARG A 5 -30.73 -19.12 5.33
N SER A 6 -30.56 -17.88 5.13
CA SER A 6 -30.51 -17.24 3.80
C SER A 6 -30.71 -15.74 3.98
N PHE A 7 -29.79 -15.02 3.51
CA PHE A 7 -29.73 -13.65 3.02
C PHE A 7 -28.46 -12.93 3.52
N ILE A 8 -27.29 -13.42 3.12
CA ILE A 8 -26.18 -12.54 2.80
C ILE A 8 -25.61 -13.02 1.46
N SER A 9 -26.33 -12.71 0.39
CA SER A 9 -25.80 -12.74 -0.96
C SER A 9 -25.27 -11.34 -1.25
N GLY A 10 -23.96 -11.18 -1.33
CA GLY A 10 -23.36 -9.93 -1.74
C GLY A 10 -21.96 -9.77 -1.18
N ALA A 11 -20.99 -10.22 -1.94
CA ALA A 11 -19.55 -10.21 -1.67
C ALA A 11 -19.05 -11.37 -0.81
N LEU A 12 -19.28 -12.58 -1.25
CA LEU A 12 -18.41 -13.68 -0.87
C LEU A 12 -17.06 -13.43 -1.57
N LEU A 13 -16.11 -12.89 -0.79
CA LEU A 13 -14.71 -13.09 -1.11
C LEU A 13 -14.48 -14.60 -1.11
N HIS A 14 -14.25 -15.17 -2.29
CA HIS A 14 -13.96 -16.58 -2.44
C HIS A 14 -12.58 -16.83 -1.86
N PHE A 15 -12.53 -17.09 -0.54
CA PHE A 15 -11.32 -17.58 0.07
C PHE A 15 -11.12 -19.03 -0.38
N PRO A 16 -9.97 -19.39 -0.97
CA PRO A 16 -9.61 -20.78 -1.16
C PRO A 16 -9.68 -21.48 0.19
N LYS A 17 -10.03 -22.76 0.22
CA LYS A 17 -10.16 -23.61 1.43
C LYS A 17 -8.95 -23.45 2.35
N ILE A 18 -8.97 -22.45 3.21
CA ILE A 18 -8.00 -22.23 4.26
C ILE A 18 -8.72 -22.65 5.52
N SER A 19 -8.28 -23.76 6.13
CA SER A 19 -8.74 -24.18 7.44
C SER A 19 -8.28 -23.16 8.48
N GLY A 20 -9.17 -22.27 8.88
CA GLY A 20 -8.95 -21.27 9.92
C GLY A 20 -10.18 -21.19 10.83
N GLN A 21 -9.98 -20.66 12.02
CA GLN A 21 -11.07 -20.44 12.95
C GLN A 21 -11.79 -19.14 12.58
N MET A 22 -13.11 -19.22 12.38
CA MET A 22 -13.99 -18.06 12.15
C MET A 22 -14.96 -17.92 13.32
N SER A 23 -15.14 -16.69 13.76
CA SER A 23 -16.15 -16.34 14.75
C SER A 23 -16.96 -15.13 14.28
N HIS A 24 -18.26 -15.15 14.54
CA HIS A 24 -19.16 -14.03 14.29
C HIS A 24 -20.03 -13.79 15.49
N SER A 25 -20.32 -12.52 15.78
CA SER A 25 -21.28 -12.10 16.80
C SER A 25 -22.17 -11.02 16.24
N TYR A 26 -23.44 -11.05 16.60
CA TYR A 26 -24.46 -10.12 16.14
C TYR A 26 -25.25 -9.61 17.33
N THR A 27 -25.58 -8.33 17.35
CA THR A 27 -26.48 -7.73 18.32
C THR A 27 -27.65 -7.07 17.62
N TYR A 28 -28.81 -7.15 18.28
CA TYR A 28 -30.05 -6.63 17.74
C TYR A 28 -30.71 -5.73 18.81
N ASP A 29 -31.50 -4.78 18.37
CA ASP A 29 -32.33 -3.99 19.24
C ASP A 29 -33.65 -4.75 19.59
N PRO A 30 -34.50 -4.19 20.46
CA PRO A 30 -35.78 -4.80 20.82
C PRO A 30 -36.77 -5.01 19.65
N LEU A 31 -36.50 -4.35 18.52
CA LEU A 31 -37.27 -4.49 17.27
C LEU A 31 -36.62 -5.45 16.27
N TYR A 32 -35.64 -6.25 16.75
CA TYR A 32 -34.90 -7.23 15.95
C TYR A 32 -34.11 -6.63 14.78
N ARG A 33 -33.74 -5.34 14.87
CA ARG A 33 -32.90 -4.71 13.86
C ARG A 33 -31.44 -4.90 14.25
N LEU A 34 -30.58 -5.24 13.28
CA LEU A 34 -29.14 -5.44 13.49
C LEU A 34 -28.48 -4.13 13.91
N THR A 35 -27.99 -4.03 15.14
CA THR A 35 -27.28 -2.84 15.64
C THR A 35 -25.76 -2.98 15.55
N SER A 36 -25.24 -4.20 15.66
CA SER A 36 -23.82 -4.46 15.53
C SER A 36 -23.57 -5.85 14.97
N ALA A 37 -22.48 -5.98 14.22
CA ALA A 37 -21.92 -7.26 13.86
C ALA A 37 -20.39 -7.19 14.00
N THR A 38 -19.80 -8.24 14.55
CA THR A 38 -18.36 -8.41 14.61
C THR A 38 -17.99 -9.78 14.06
N GLY A 39 -16.84 -9.86 13.42
CA GLY A 39 -16.31 -11.13 12.97
C GLY A 39 -14.79 -11.12 13.07
N ALA A 40 -14.23 -12.27 13.39
CA ALA A 40 -12.81 -12.48 13.41
C ALA A 40 -12.46 -13.78 12.68
N TYR A 41 -11.37 -13.73 11.94
CA TYR A 41 -10.74 -14.89 11.29
C TYR A 41 -9.31 -15.00 11.80
N LYS A 42 -8.90 -16.21 12.14
CA LYS A 42 -7.53 -16.53 12.49
C LYS A 42 -7.09 -17.73 11.65
N GLY A 43 -6.20 -17.48 10.70
CA GLY A 43 -5.61 -18.49 9.84
C GLY A 43 -4.52 -19.31 10.54
N MET A 44 -4.16 -20.46 9.97
CA MET A 44 -3.07 -21.29 10.47
C MET A 44 -1.68 -20.67 10.24
N ASP A 45 -1.58 -19.70 9.37
CA ASP A 45 -0.37 -18.97 8.96
C ASP A 45 -0.14 -17.66 9.74
N ASN A 46 -0.77 -17.52 10.92
CA ASN A 46 -0.81 -16.30 11.74
C ASN A 46 -1.51 -15.10 11.08
N LYS A 47 -2.15 -15.30 9.94
CA LYS A 47 -2.99 -14.26 9.37
C LYS A 47 -4.26 -14.09 10.19
N SER A 48 -4.63 -12.84 10.40
CA SER A 48 -5.88 -12.52 11.08
C SER A 48 -6.61 -11.42 10.33
N ALA A 49 -7.91 -11.52 10.32
CA ALA A 49 -8.78 -10.45 9.85
C ALA A 49 -9.95 -10.29 10.82
N SER A 50 -10.40 -9.08 11.02
CA SER A 50 -11.57 -8.81 11.81
C SER A 50 -12.39 -7.69 11.19
N TYR A 51 -13.68 -7.71 11.44
CA TYR A 51 -14.54 -6.60 11.06
C TYR A 51 -15.47 -6.22 12.20
N THR A 52 -15.83 -4.96 12.22
CA THR A 52 -16.90 -4.45 13.04
C THR A 52 -17.89 -3.68 12.17
N LEU A 53 -19.17 -3.87 12.39
CA LEU A 53 -20.25 -3.14 11.77
C LEU A 53 -21.11 -2.55 12.86
N SER A 54 -21.47 -1.27 12.75
CA SER A 54 -22.42 -0.59 13.61
C SER A 54 -23.51 0.06 12.77
N MET A 55 -24.75 -0.11 13.15
CA MET A 55 -25.92 0.43 12.44
C MET A 55 -26.82 1.20 13.39
N GLY A 56 -27.28 2.36 12.95
CA GLY A 56 -28.28 3.17 13.65
C GLY A 56 -29.54 3.32 12.81
N TYR A 57 -30.67 3.46 13.49
CA TYR A 57 -31.99 3.56 12.87
C TYR A 57 -32.80 4.69 13.50
N ASP A 58 -33.69 5.26 12.72
CA ASP A 58 -34.73 6.17 13.24
C ASP A 58 -35.99 5.43 13.70
N ASN A 59 -36.94 6.19 14.18
CA ASN A 59 -38.23 5.66 14.66
C ASN A 59 -39.08 5.05 13.54
N MET A 60 -38.74 5.32 12.28
CA MET A 60 -39.40 4.76 11.09
C MET A 60 -38.65 3.58 10.50
N HIS A 61 -37.70 3.00 11.24
CA HIS A 61 -36.88 1.87 10.85
C HIS A 61 -35.89 2.15 9.70
N ARG A 62 -35.69 3.42 9.32
CA ARG A 62 -34.74 3.77 8.30
C ARG A 62 -33.32 3.77 8.88
N ILE A 63 -32.34 3.29 8.12
CA ILE A 63 -30.93 3.33 8.52
C ILE A 63 -30.46 4.78 8.52
N THR A 64 -30.07 5.30 9.68
CA THR A 64 -29.53 6.65 9.87
C THR A 64 -28.02 6.68 9.89
N SER A 65 -27.40 5.55 10.26
CA SER A 65 -25.95 5.42 10.23
C SER A 65 -25.52 4.00 9.93
N LYS A 66 -24.45 3.85 9.16
CA LYS A 66 -23.74 2.60 8.96
C LYS A 66 -22.24 2.87 9.02
N LYS A 67 -21.55 2.27 9.99
CA LYS A 67 -20.10 2.35 10.13
C LYS A 67 -19.55 0.94 10.05
N GLN A 68 -18.54 0.77 9.20
CA GLN A 68 -17.85 -0.50 9.05
C GLN A 68 -16.35 -0.26 9.18
N HIS A 69 -15.71 -1.09 9.97
CA HIS A 69 -14.26 -1.13 10.10
C HIS A 69 -13.79 -2.54 9.78
N LEU A 70 -12.75 -2.64 8.95
CA LEU A 70 -12.08 -3.87 8.60
C LEU A 70 -10.62 -3.75 9.03
N SER A 71 -10.12 -4.73 9.74
CA SER A 71 -8.71 -4.85 10.10
C SER A 71 -8.19 -6.23 9.66
N GLN A 72 -7.00 -6.25 9.10
CA GLN A 72 -6.33 -7.51 8.74
C GLN A 72 -4.82 -7.33 8.88
N THR A 73 -4.13 -8.43 9.16
CA THR A 73 -2.66 -8.47 9.12
C THR A 73 -2.17 -8.66 7.69
N GLY A 74 -1.07 -8.03 7.33
CA GLY A 74 -0.52 -8.07 5.98
C GLY A 74 -0.92 -6.86 5.14
N VAL A 75 -1.17 -7.07 3.86
CA VAL A 75 -1.54 -5.98 2.94
C VAL A 75 -2.94 -5.45 3.25
N GLN A 76 -3.03 -4.14 3.50
CA GLN A 76 -4.30 -3.44 3.73
C GLN A 76 -4.52 -2.40 2.62
N PHE A 77 -5.78 -2.07 2.38
CA PHE A 77 -6.18 -1.18 1.29
C PHE A 77 -7.19 -0.16 1.77
N ASP A 78 -6.98 1.11 1.44
CA ASP A 78 -8.03 2.11 1.41
C ASP A 78 -8.81 2.01 0.08
N LYS A 79 -9.71 2.94 -0.15
CA LYS A 79 -10.52 2.96 -1.37
C LYS A 79 -9.67 2.99 -2.65
N ASN A 80 -8.59 3.74 -2.64
CA ASN A 80 -7.69 3.91 -3.79
C ASN A 80 -6.68 2.76 -3.85
N GLY A 81 -6.14 2.33 -2.71
CA GLY A 81 -5.24 1.19 -2.62
C GLY A 81 -5.89 -0.12 -3.09
N VAL A 82 -7.18 -0.31 -2.82
CA VAL A 82 -7.94 -1.45 -3.37
C VAL A 82 -7.95 -1.41 -4.91
N LEU A 83 -8.10 -0.23 -5.50
CA LEU A 83 -8.00 -0.08 -6.96
C LEU A 83 -6.63 -0.49 -7.47
N ASN A 84 -5.57 0.02 -6.86
CA ASN A 84 -4.20 -0.33 -7.25
C ASN A 84 -3.89 -1.82 -7.09
N HIS A 85 -4.32 -2.41 -6.00
CA HIS A 85 -4.17 -3.85 -5.82
C HIS A 85 -4.89 -4.65 -6.92
N ARG A 86 -6.08 -4.21 -7.32
CA ARG A 86 -6.81 -4.85 -8.44
C ARG A 86 -6.08 -4.72 -9.76
N LEU A 87 -5.47 -3.55 -10.02
CA LEU A 87 -4.64 -3.36 -11.21
C LEU A 87 -3.44 -4.30 -11.21
N LEU A 88 -2.69 -4.35 -10.13
CA LEU A 88 -1.56 -5.26 -10.00
C LEU A 88 -1.98 -6.71 -10.12
N SER A 89 -3.00 -7.16 -9.38
CA SER A 89 -3.50 -8.54 -9.43
C SER A 89 -4.00 -8.93 -10.81
N LYS A 90 -4.61 -8.00 -11.55
CA LYS A 90 -5.05 -8.23 -12.92
C LYS A 90 -3.89 -8.45 -13.88
N TYR A 91 -2.74 -7.79 -13.63
CA TYR A 91 -1.57 -7.83 -14.49
C TYR A 91 -0.41 -8.67 -13.93
N GLU A 92 -0.58 -9.26 -12.77
CA GLU A 92 0.35 -10.25 -12.23
C GLU A 92 0.30 -11.51 -13.07
N GLY A 93 1.36 -11.78 -13.77
CA GLY A 93 1.48 -13.00 -14.58
C GLY A 93 2.82 -13.71 -14.34
N SER A 94 3.64 -13.18 -13.42
CA SER A 94 4.98 -13.68 -13.19
C SER A 94 5.22 -14.12 -11.76
N SER A 95 6.17 -15.04 -11.59
CA SER A 95 6.56 -15.58 -10.30
C SER A 95 7.11 -14.53 -9.34
N ASP A 96 7.77 -13.48 -9.84
CA ASP A 96 8.45 -12.50 -8.98
C ASP A 96 7.45 -11.50 -8.37
N ASN A 97 6.51 -10.98 -9.16
CA ASN A 97 5.43 -10.14 -8.66
C ASN A 97 4.57 -10.91 -7.65
N PHE A 98 4.23 -12.15 -7.95
CA PHE A 98 3.47 -13.00 -7.05
C PHE A 98 4.23 -13.30 -5.76
N SER A 99 5.54 -13.57 -5.85
CA SER A 99 6.40 -13.81 -4.68
C SER A 99 6.49 -12.57 -3.79
N ALA A 100 6.62 -11.37 -4.37
CA ALA A 100 6.63 -10.12 -3.62
C ALA A 100 5.29 -9.89 -2.91
N LEU A 101 4.17 -9.97 -3.63
CA LEU A 101 2.84 -9.82 -3.04
C LEU A 101 2.58 -10.84 -1.93
N LYS A 102 2.94 -12.10 -2.15
CA LYS A 102 2.82 -13.16 -1.15
C LYS A 102 3.60 -12.80 0.12
N THR A 103 4.86 -12.38 -0.04
CA THR A 103 5.71 -11.99 1.10
C THR A 103 5.08 -10.84 1.90
N LEU A 104 4.59 -9.79 1.23
CA LEU A 104 3.91 -8.68 1.89
C LEU A 104 2.62 -9.13 2.57
N SER A 105 1.84 -9.99 1.92
CA SER A 105 0.56 -10.49 2.47
C SER A 105 0.74 -11.44 3.67
N GLU A 106 1.90 -12.06 3.80
CA GLU A 106 2.27 -12.96 4.91
C GLU A 106 2.96 -12.23 6.07
N SER A 107 3.28 -10.94 5.89
CA SER A 107 3.91 -10.11 6.90
C SER A 107 2.98 -9.78 8.07
N SER A 108 3.57 -9.55 9.24
CA SER A 108 2.88 -8.96 10.39
C SER A 108 2.74 -7.44 10.26
N THR A 109 3.49 -6.81 9.35
CA THR A 109 3.40 -5.37 9.06
C THR A 109 2.23 -5.10 8.11
N ASN A 110 1.53 -4.01 8.34
CA ASN A 110 0.48 -3.54 7.45
C ASN A 110 1.10 -2.75 6.29
N TYR A 111 0.74 -3.12 5.07
CA TYR A 111 1.10 -2.45 3.83
C TYR A 111 -0.14 -1.81 3.24
N LEU A 112 -0.17 -0.48 3.19
CA LEU A 112 -1.34 0.30 2.76
C LEU A 112 -1.05 0.92 1.39
N PHE A 113 -1.78 0.44 0.38
CA PHE A 113 -1.66 0.92 -1.00
C PHE A 113 -2.66 2.04 -1.26
N ASN A 114 -2.17 3.17 -1.76
CA ASN A 114 -2.96 4.37 -1.97
C ASN A 114 -2.74 4.97 -3.36
N VAL A 115 -3.80 5.53 -3.94
CA VAL A 115 -3.72 6.46 -5.08
C VAL A 115 -4.12 7.83 -4.59
N SER A 116 -3.22 8.81 -4.67
CA SER A 116 -3.41 10.11 -4.05
C SER A 116 -2.64 11.20 -4.80
N ASP A 117 -2.93 12.45 -4.48
CA ASP A 117 -2.17 13.62 -4.93
C ASP A 117 -1.04 13.99 -3.96
N LYS A 118 -1.02 13.36 -2.78
CA LYS A 118 -0.04 13.59 -1.71
C LYS A 118 0.28 12.30 -0.98
N ASP A 119 1.47 12.24 -0.39
CA ASP A 119 1.85 11.18 0.53
C ASP A 119 1.19 11.33 1.92
N ILE A 120 1.52 10.43 2.85
CA ILE A 120 0.98 10.44 4.22
C ILE A 120 1.43 11.69 5.01
N ASN A 121 2.55 12.30 4.67
CA ASN A 121 3.11 13.48 5.30
C ASN A 121 2.63 14.79 4.65
N GLY A 122 1.75 14.70 3.63
CA GLY A 122 1.19 15.85 2.92
C GLY A 122 2.07 16.39 1.80
N LYS A 123 3.17 15.71 1.43
CA LYS A 123 4.05 16.08 0.32
C LYS A 123 3.32 15.83 -1.01
N ALA A 124 3.18 16.87 -1.81
CA ALA A 124 2.49 16.79 -3.08
C ALA A 124 3.31 16.01 -4.12
N PHE A 125 2.62 15.23 -4.96
CA PHE A 125 3.23 14.51 -6.08
C PHE A 125 3.41 15.38 -7.32
N PHE A 126 2.78 16.53 -7.37
CA PHE A 126 2.98 17.55 -8.39
C PHE A 126 3.21 18.90 -7.73
N GLU A 127 4.30 19.56 -8.11
CA GLU A 127 4.59 20.93 -7.73
C GLU A 127 4.81 21.76 -9.00
N LYS A 128 4.00 22.81 -9.13
CA LYS A 128 4.11 23.73 -10.26
C LYS A 128 5.37 24.57 -10.10
N GLY A 129 6.25 24.52 -11.08
CA GLY A 129 7.42 25.39 -11.16
C GLY A 129 7.04 26.85 -11.37
N THR A 130 7.93 27.74 -10.95
CA THR A 130 7.71 29.19 -11.02
C THR A 130 8.26 29.81 -12.30
N ASN A 131 9.29 29.21 -12.89
CA ASN A 131 9.95 29.69 -14.11
C ASN A 131 10.79 28.57 -14.77
N ARG A 132 11.65 28.94 -15.74
CA ARG A 132 12.51 28.00 -16.46
C ARG A 132 13.55 27.32 -15.55
N ASP A 133 14.08 28.04 -14.55
CA ASP A 133 15.11 27.55 -13.63
C ASP A 133 14.50 26.68 -12.51
N TYR A 134 13.19 26.86 -12.26
CA TYR A 134 12.39 26.06 -11.35
C TYR A 134 11.22 25.43 -12.12
N PRO A 135 11.48 24.36 -12.90
CA PRO A 135 10.47 23.68 -13.69
C PRO A 135 9.49 22.91 -12.79
N ASN A 136 8.37 22.47 -13.39
CA ASN A 136 7.46 21.57 -12.69
C ASN A 136 8.19 20.34 -12.17
N ASN A 137 7.88 19.97 -10.93
CA ASN A 137 8.41 18.77 -10.29
C ASN A 137 7.31 17.71 -10.20
N TYR A 138 7.64 16.49 -10.58
CA TYR A 138 6.74 15.33 -10.58
C TYR A 138 7.36 14.19 -9.77
N LEU A 139 6.62 13.70 -8.81
CA LEU A 139 6.91 12.46 -8.11
C LEU A 139 5.81 11.46 -8.48
N TYR A 140 6.16 10.30 -8.98
CA TYR A 140 5.18 9.31 -9.45
C TYR A 140 4.65 8.42 -8.33
N GLY A 141 5.40 8.28 -7.26
CA GLY A 141 5.00 7.55 -6.07
C GLY A 141 6.03 7.65 -4.96
N ILE A 142 5.73 7.07 -3.84
CA ILE A 142 6.62 6.99 -2.68
C ILE A 142 6.20 5.82 -1.78
N THR A 143 7.18 5.20 -1.15
CA THR A 143 6.98 4.24 -0.06
C THR A 143 7.48 4.86 1.24
N ASN A 144 6.55 5.24 2.13
CA ASN A 144 6.88 5.72 3.47
C ASN A 144 7.09 4.51 4.40
N LEU A 145 8.31 4.35 4.87
CA LEU A 145 8.72 3.24 5.74
C LEU A 145 8.80 3.68 7.20
N PRO A 146 8.45 2.82 8.17
CA PRO A 146 8.72 3.08 9.57
C PRO A 146 10.20 3.38 9.83
N ASN A 147 10.48 4.42 10.60
CA ASN A 147 11.85 4.84 10.97
C ASN A 147 12.78 5.19 9.78
N ALA A 148 12.24 5.50 8.62
CA ALA A 148 13.04 6.01 7.51
C ALA A 148 13.64 7.40 7.85
N GLU A 149 14.85 7.66 7.35
CA GLU A 149 15.52 8.95 7.55
C GLU A 149 14.79 10.07 6.79
N ASN A 150 14.30 9.76 5.59
CA ASN A 150 13.55 10.68 4.75
C ASN A 150 12.11 10.20 4.57
N ASP A 151 11.17 11.12 4.67
CA ASP A 151 9.74 10.87 4.47
C ASP A 151 9.24 9.62 5.26
N PRO A 152 9.46 9.54 6.60
CA PRO A 152 9.10 8.36 7.37
C PRO A 152 7.59 8.14 7.42
N SER A 153 7.19 6.90 7.68
CA SER A 153 5.83 6.59 8.11
C SER A 153 5.57 7.21 9.49
N PRO A 154 4.37 7.73 9.76
CA PRO A 154 4.01 8.28 11.07
C PRO A 154 3.81 7.20 12.16
N ASP A 155 3.75 5.94 11.77
CA ASP A 155 3.49 4.78 12.63
C ASP A 155 4.23 3.52 12.13
N GLU A 156 3.86 2.35 12.65
CA GLU A 156 4.45 1.06 12.31
C GLU A 156 3.95 0.49 10.95
N ASN A 157 3.06 1.20 10.26
CA ASN A 157 2.57 0.76 8.97
C ASN A 157 3.49 1.24 7.83
N VAL A 158 3.46 0.54 6.71
CA VAL A 158 4.11 0.96 5.46
C VAL A 158 3.07 1.53 4.53
N TYR A 159 3.25 2.77 4.12
CA TYR A 159 2.35 3.43 3.19
C TYR A 159 2.97 3.48 1.79
N ILE A 160 2.23 2.98 0.82
CA ILE A 160 2.65 2.88 -0.58
C ILE A 160 1.73 3.76 -1.39
N PHE A 161 2.29 4.81 -1.99
CA PHE A 161 1.52 5.78 -2.76
C PHE A 161 1.90 5.74 -4.23
N THR A 162 0.88 5.88 -5.06
CA THR A 162 0.99 6.15 -6.50
C THR A 162 0.22 7.42 -6.81
N ALA A 163 0.81 8.30 -7.61
CA ALA A 163 0.21 9.57 -7.96
C ALA A 163 -1.08 9.39 -8.78
N SER A 164 -2.14 10.11 -8.41
CA SER A 164 -3.47 10.00 -9.01
C SER A 164 -3.54 10.53 -10.45
N PHE A 165 -2.63 11.42 -10.85
CA PHE A 165 -2.60 12.00 -12.19
C PHE A 165 -2.03 11.06 -13.27
N LEU A 166 -1.47 9.90 -12.90
CA LEU A 166 -0.91 8.94 -13.83
C LEU A 166 -2.03 8.15 -14.53
N ASP A 167 -1.79 7.76 -15.78
CA ASP A 167 -2.63 6.80 -16.48
C ASP A 167 -2.55 5.39 -15.85
N GLU A 168 -3.52 4.53 -16.17
CA GLU A 168 -3.65 3.18 -15.56
C GLU A 168 -2.38 2.33 -15.74
N ARG A 169 -1.77 2.37 -16.91
CA ARG A 169 -0.55 1.61 -17.22
C ARG A 169 0.62 2.09 -16.36
N THR A 170 0.79 3.40 -16.26
CA THR A 170 1.85 4.01 -15.45
C THR A 170 1.57 3.84 -13.96
N GLN A 171 0.30 3.90 -13.51
CA GLN A 171 -0.06 3.58 -12.13
C GLN A 171 0.31 2.14 -11.77
N ALA A 172 0.00 1.18 -12.63
CA ALA A 172 0.35 -0.24 -12.40
C ALA A 172 1.88 -0.41 -12.29
N LYS A 173 2.64 0.18 -13.22
CA LYS A 173 4.11 0.19 -13.19
C LYS A 173 4.63 0.76 -11.88
N ASN A 174 4.18 1.97 -11.51
CA ASN A 174 4.68 2.66 -10.33
C ASN A 174 4.29 1.94 -9.03
N THR A 175 3.08 1.37 -8.96
CA THR A 175 2.69 0.58 -7.79
C THR A 175 3.56 -0.67 -7.64
N ALA A 176 3.99 -1.29 -8.73
CA ALA A 176 4.97 -2.39 -8.68
C ALA A 176 6.34 -1.90 -8.22
N HIS A 177 6.80 -0.74 -8.66
CA HIS A 177 8.03 -0.08 -8.21
C HIS A 177 8.03 0.07 -6.68
N GLU A 178 7.02 0.74 -6.15
CA GLU A 178 6.91 1.06 -4.73
C GLU A 178 6.63 -0.20 -3.89
N GLY A 179 5.64 -1.00 -4.27
CA GLY A 179 5.20 -2.16 -3.51
C GLY A 179 6.13 -3.37 -3.63
N TYR A 180 6.50 -3.75 -4.86
CA TYR A 180 7.31 -4.96 -5.10
C TYR A 180 8.82 -4.67 -5.17
N GLY A 181 9.18 -3.39 -5.20
CA GLY A 181 10.54 -2.91 -5.00
C GLY A 181 10.79 -2.54 -3.54
N HIS A 182 10.45 -1.31 -3.18
CA HIS A 182 10.80 -0.73 -1.88
C HIS A 182 10.17 -1.45 -0.69
N ALA A 183 8.85 -1.66 -0.69
CA ALA A 183 8.17 -2.29 0.43
C ALA A 183 8.57 -3.78 0.57
N TYR A 184 8.78 -4.49 -0.54
CA TYR A 184 9.28 -5.86 -0.52
C TYR A 184 10.70 -5.95 0.07
N PHE A 185 11.61 -5.06 -0.34
CA PHE A 185 12.97 -5.02 0.21
C PHE A 185 12.98 -4.63 1.69
N TYR A 186 12.08 -3.74 2.11
CA TYR A 186 11.88 -3.45 3.52
C TYR A 186 11.47 -4.70 4.31
N GLU A 187 10.52 -5.49 3.80
CA GLU A 187 10.13 -6.73 4.47
C GLU A 187 11.28 -7.74 4.55
N LEU A 188 12.08 -7.86 3.48
CA LEU A 188 13.26 -8.71 3.48
C LEU A 188 14.34 -8.23 4.46
N SER A 189 14.52 -6.90 4.59
CA SER A 189 15.53 -6.30 5.47
C SER A 189 15.32 -6.61 6.95
N LYS A 190 14.09 -6.92 7.36
CA LYS A 190 13.79 -7.36 8.74
C LYS A 190 14.45 -8.70 9.10
N LYS A 191 14.69 -9.54 8.10
CA LYS A 191 15.34 -10.84 8.26
C LYS A 191 16.83 -10.80 7.92
N ASP A 192 17.20 -9.93 6.98
CA ASP A 192 18.57 -9.75 6.50
C ASP A 192 18.92 -8.26 6.44
N PRO A 193 19.62 -7.73 7.47
CA PRO A 193 20.00 -6.31 7.51
C PRO A 193 20.93 -5.84 6.39
N SER A 194 21.50 -6.75 5.60
CA SER A 194 22.27 -6.41 4.40
C SER A 194 21.41 -5.93 3.23
N ILE A 195 20.09 -6.18 3.31
CA ILE A 195 19.11 -5.73 2.32
C ILE A 195 18.68 -4.31 2.67
N ASN A 196 18.73 -3.43 1.69
CA ASN A 196 18.36 -2.02 1.87
C ASN A 196 17.24 -1.64 0.90
N PRO A 197 16.12 -1.06 1.38
CA PRO A 197 15.00 -0.65 0.54
C PRO A 197 15.22 0.66 -0.23
N ASN A 198 16.36 1.34 -0.06
CA ASN A 198 16.63 2.63 -0.71
C ASN A 198 17.45 2.45 -1.99
N HIS A 199 17.24 3.35 -2.97
CA HIS A 199 18.01 3.39 -4.22
C HIS A 199 19.51 3.56 -4.02
N THR A 200 19.92 4.19 -2.92
CA THR A 200 21.32 4.44 -2.61
C THR A 200 21.73 3.72 -1.33
N LEU A 201 22.96 3.21 -1.33
CA LEU A 201 23.61 2.59 -0.18
C LEU A 201 24.55 3.59 0.49
N GLY A 202 24.49 3.67 1.81
CA GLY A 202 25.31 4.58 2.62
C GLY A 202 24.61 5.91 2.91
N LYS A 203 25.26 6.69 3.74
CA LYS A 203 24.71 8.00 4.16
C LYS A 203 24.75 8.96 2.98
N ILE A 204 23.64 9.64 2.74
CA ILE A 204 23.61 10.85 1.94
C ILE A 204 24.30 11.92 2.80
N GLY A 205 25.44 12.43 2.31
CA GLY A 205 26.17 13.51 2.95
C GLY A 205 25.85 14.84 2.28
N ILE A 206 26.21 15.92 2.93
CA ILE A 206 26.26 17.24 2.30
C ILE A 206 27.74 17.57 2.14
N GLN A 207 28.16 17.81 0.90
CA GLN A 207 29.47 18.39 0.59
C GLN A 207 29.31 19.88 0.49
N LYS A 208 30.21 20.63 1.15
CA LYS A 208 30.28 22.09 1.06
C LYS A 208 31.43 22.46 0.14
N GLU A 209 31.15 23.30 -0.84
CA GLU A 209 32.15 23.88 -1.72
C GLU A 209 32.03 25.40 -1.66
N TYR A 210 33.18 26.08 -1.59
CA TYR A 210 33.19 27.54 -1.63
C TYR A 210 33.15 28.00 -3.08
N ASP A 211 32.05 28.67 -3.48
CA ASP A 211 31.93 29.30 -4.77
C ASP A 211 32.59 30.67 -4.74
N SER A 212 33.68 30.81 -5.50
CA SER A 212 34.45 32.02 -5.56
C SER A 212 33.77 33.19 -6.29
N GLU A 213 32.81 32.90 -7.17
CA GLU A 213 32.02 33.91 -7.88
C GLU A 213 30.90 34.46 -7.02
N LEU A 214 30.20 33.57 -6.31
CA LEU A 214 29.14 33.93 -5.38
C LEU A 214 29.66 34.33 -4.01
N LYS A 215 30.96 34.10 -3.71
CA LYS A 215 31.61 34.36 -2.40
C LYS A 215 30.89 33.74 -1.22
N MET A 216 30.37 32.55 -1.39
CA MET A 216 29.62 31.81 -0.37
C MET A 216 29.89 30.29 -0.45
N GLU A 217 29.66 29.60 0.67
CA GLU A 217 29.62 28.14 0.66
C GLU A 217 28.33 27.66 0.02
N ILE A 218 28.46 26.77 -0.95
CA ILE A 218 27.33 26.06 -1.57
C ILE A 218 27.33 24.62 -1.06
N GLU A 219 26.18 24.13 -0.66
CA GLU A 219 25.96 22.77 -0.19
C GLU A 219 25.49 21.88 -1.35
N PHE A 220 26.22 20.79 -1.62
CA PHE A 220 25.83 19.80 -2.59
C PHE A 220 25.48 18.47 -1.91
N PRO A 221 24.37 17.82 -2.26
CA PRO A 221 24.08 16.48 -1.77
C PRO A 221 25.09 15.49 -2.32
N VAL A 222 25.72 14.72 -1.44
CA VAL A 222 26.57 13.59 -1.82
C VAL A 222 25.68 12.35 -1.84
N PHE A 223 25.45 11.79 -3.03
CA PHE A 223 24.69 10.58 -3.18
C PHE A 223 25.53 9.36 -2.83
N GLY A 224 24.93 8.43 -2.12
CA GLY A 224 25.53 7.15 -1.82
C GLY A 224 25.69 6.29 -3.08
N LYS A 225 26.32 5.14 -2.91
CA LYS A 225 26.48 4.16 -3.99
C LYS A 225 25.12 3.60 -4.40
N THR A 226 24.85 3.47 -5.71
CA THR A 226 23.61 2.87 -6.24
C THR A 226 23.38 1.46 -5.69
N ASN A 227 22.16 1.19 -5.24
CA ASN A 227 21.72 -0.13 -4.79
C ASN A 227 21.32 -1.00 -5.99
N THR A 228 22.31 -1.59 -6.64
CA THR A 228 22.09 -2.38 -7.87
C THR A 228 21.17 -3.60 -7.65
N ARG A 229 21.07 -4.12 -6.43
CA ARG A 229 20.18 -5.24 -6.11
C ARG A 229 18.71 -4.80 -6.14
N LEU A 230 18.41 -3.65 -5.53
CA LEU A 230 17.07 -3.07 -5.56
C LEU A 230 16.69 -2.65 -6.98
N GLU A 231 17.59 -1.95 -7.70
CA GLU A 231 17.35 -1.51 -9.08
C GLU A 231 17.01 -2.68 -10.02
N ARG A 232 17.70 -3.80 -9.86
CA ARG A 232 17.40 -5.01 -10.63
C ARG A 232 16.01 -5.55 -10.30
N GLN A 233 15.66 -5.62 -9.03
CA GLN A 233 14.32 -6.06 -8.59
C GLN A 233 13.24 -5.15 -9.18
N ILE A 234 13.38 -3.83 -9.01
CA ILE A 234 12.44 -2.84 -9.53
C ILE A 234 12.27 -2.99 -11.05
N SER A 235 13.37 -3.01 -11.79
CA SER A 235 13.33 -3.18 -13.25
C SER A 235 12.60 -4.46 -13.66
N THR A 236 12.83 -5.56 -12.94
CA THR A 236 12.19 -6.85 -13.22
C THR A 236 10.68 -6.77 -13.01
N VAL A 237 10.23 -6.29 -11.84
CA VAL A 237 8.80 -6.26 -11.51
C VAL A 237 8.02 -5.25 -12.36
N GLU A 238 8.62 -4.12 -12.68
CA GLU A 238 8.03 -3.13 -13.61
C GLU A 238 7.82 -3.72 -15.01
N GLN A 239 8.84 -4.36 -15.57
CA GLN A 239 8.76 -4.97 -16.91
C GLN A 239 7.71 -6.08 -16.96
N GLN A 240 7.62 -6.90 -15.92
CA GLN A 240 6.62 -7.97 -15.83
C GLN A 240 5.19 -7.40 -15.77
N VAL A 241 4.96 -6.37 -14.95
CA VAL A 241 3.65 -5.73 -14.87
C VAL A 241 3.26 -5.09 -16.20
N LEU A 242 4.18 -4.36 -16.83
CA LEU A 242 3.93 -3.74 -18.13
C LEU A 242 3.62 -4.77 -19.23
N LYS A 243 4.40 -5.85 -19.30
CA LYS A 243 4.14 -6.93 -20.24
C LYS A 243 2.76 -7.52 -20.06
N ASN A 244 2.39 -7.84 -18.82
CA ASN A 244 1.08 -8.41 -18.51
C ASN A 244 -0.07 -7.41 -18.78
N TYR A 245 0.16 -6.12 -18.53
CA TYR A 245 -0.80 -5.07 -18.86
C TYR A 245 -1.06 -5.02 -20.37
N ASP A 246 0.00 -4.95 -21.15
CA ASP A 246 -0.07 -4.82 -22.59
C ASP A 246 -0.70 -6.08 -23.25
N GLU A 247 -0.38 -7.29 -22.76
CA GLU A 247 -0.97 -8.56 -23.25
C GLU A 247 -2.49 -8.68 -22.95
N LYS A 248 -2.98 -8.03 -21.90
CA LYS A 248 -4.40 -8.12 -21.53
C LYS A 248 -5.26 -7.00 -22.12
N ASN A 249 -4.67 -5.94 -22.63
CA ASN A 249 -5.38 -4.81 -23.21
C ASN A 249 -5.21 -4.68 -24.73
N ASN A 250 -4.45 -5.58 -25.37
CA ASN A 250 -4.39 -5.81 -26.82
C ASN A 250 -5.22 -7.04 -27.20
#